data_fa86de7f6d052c8dd8a9d22271e677b8
#
_entry.id   fa86de7f6d052c8dd8a9d22271e677b8
#
_cell.length_a   1.000
_cell.length_b   1.000
_cell.length_c   1.000
_cell.angle_alpha   90.00
_cell.angle_beta   90.00
_cell.angle_gamma   90.00
#
_symmetry.space_group_name_H-M   'P 1'
#
loop_
_entity.id
_entity.type
_entity.pdbx_description
1 polymer ?
#
loop_
_entity_poly.entity_id
_entity_poly.type
_entity_poly.pdbx_seq_one_letter_code
_entity_poly.pdbx_strand_id
1 'polypeptide(L)'
;MRSLWPVWYYALNRISRRRWRDYKQSVRLTPVQARVLNDLKQDGIAITHIDEFFARSDLGHAIINASARIMQDPESEKKILAHERETHAAKSDIIVHLLGGYGDTKPSLKLTDPFLRFTLSSEILDVVSSYMDMFTFFKMCSLHSTILLPSGSRATFSQRWHRDPDDKKLVKVFLYASDVEDEGAGPFTYVKGSQLRGRWRDIYPQIPPVGSYPPEGGVERIIPSDDRMQAFGKTGTLIFCDTSGLHKGGFSTTKRRLMYAATFTSGASALAANYVFTDPQEAVQLPAIARYAISQNI
;
A
#
# COMPACT_ATOMS: atom_id res chain seq x y z
N MET A 1 -4.01 4.57 24.74
CA MET A 1 -3.18 5.78 24.53
C MET A 1 -2.86 6.04 23.05
N ARG A 2 -2.48 5.02 22.25
CA ARG A 2 -2.22 5.20 20.79
C ARG A 2 -3.43 5.75 20.00
N SER A 3 -4.66 5.51 20.48
CA SER A 3 -5.89 6.00 19.83
C SER A 3 -6.10 7.51 19.95
N LEU A 4 -5.48 8.18 20.93
CA LEU A 4 -5.60 9.62 21.08
C LEU A 4 -4.64 10.34 20.13
N TRP A 5 -5.18 11.21 19.25
CA TRP A 5 -4.38 11.96 18.27
C TRP A 5 -3.20 12.72 18.89
N PRO A 6 -3.36 13.52 19.96
CA PRO A 6 -2.25 14.26 20.52
C PRO A 6 -1.12 13.34 21.03
N VAL A 7 -1.46 12.23 21.67
CA VAL A 7 -0.48 11.27 22.16
C VAL A 7 0.26 10.61 21.00
N TRP A 8 -0.47 10.13 19.98
CA TRP A 8 0.12 9.53 18.80
C TRP A 8 1.02 10.51 18.07
N TYR A 9 0.55 11.72 17.82
CA TYR A 9 1.27 12.69 17.01
C TYR A 9 2.42 13.36 17.76
N TYR A 10 2.17 13.91 18.97
CA TYR A 10 3.15 14.72 19.68
C TYR A 10 4.12 13.92 20.57
N ALA A 11 3.65 12.85 21.19
CA ALA A 11 4.47 12.05 22.11
C ALA A 11 5.15 10.89 21.42
N LEU A 12 4.39 9.95 20.83
CA LEU A 12 4.92 8.71 20.28
C LEU A 12 5.77 8.93 19.01
N ASN A 13 5.42 9.93 18.19
CA ASN A 13 6.11 10.23 16.95
C ASN A 13 7.03 11.47 17.03
N ARG A 14 7.43 11.88 18.24
CA ARG A 14 8.25 13.08 18.45
C ARG A 14 9.54 13.07 17.64
N ILE A 15 10.27 11.94 17.61
CA ILE A 15 11.56 11.82 16.92
C ILE A 15 11.36 11.89 15.39
N SER A 16 10.41 11.13 14.86
CA SER A 16 10.08 11.11 13.42
C SER A 16 9.70 12.50 12.92
N ARG A 17 8.89 13.22 13.70
CA ARG A 17 8.47 14.59 13.38
C ARG A 17 9.61 15.61 13.45
N ARG A 18 10.49 15.50 14.44
CA ARG A 18 11.67 16.39 14.55
C ARG A 18 12.56 16.23 13.32
N ARG A 19 12.91 14.98 12.95
CA ARG A 19 13.72 14.68 11.77
C ARG A 19 13.07 15.17 10.48
N TRP A 20 11.75 15.00 10.33
CA TRP A 20 11.01 15.52 9.20
C TRP A 20 11.04 17.04 9.10
N ARG A 21 10.88 17.75 10.22
CA ARG A 21 10.93 19.21 10.27
C ARG A 21 12.26 19.75 9.74
N ASP A 22 13.36 19.09 10.08
CA ASP A 22 14.68 19.48 9.63
C ASP A 22 14.89 19.17 8.14
N TYR A 23 14.34 18.04 7.65
CA TYR A 23 14.48 17.57 6.28
C TYR A 23 13.53 18.26 5.28
N LYS A 24 12.30 18.54 5.66
CA LYS A 24 11.23 19.00 4.73
C LYS A 24 11.57 20.29 3.98
N GLN A 25 12.48 21.10 4.47
CA GLN A 25 12.92 22.32 3.79
C GLN A 25 13.70 22.02 2.49
N SER A 26 14.32 20.85 2.39
CA SER A 26 15.02 20.38 1.20
C SER A 26 14.09 19.71 0.17
N VAL A 27 12.87 19.34 0.54
CA VAL A 27 11.93 18.66 -0.33
C VAL A 27 11.50 19.58 -1.49
N ARG A 28 11.60 19.06 -2.70
CA ARG A 28 11.16 19.73 -3.92
C ARG A 28 10.28 18.78 -4.71
N LEU A 29 8.98 18.87 -4.46
CA LEU A 29 8.00 18.06 -5.19
C LEU A 29 7.83 18.58 -6.62
N THR A 30 7.80 17.66 -7.57
CA THR A 30 7.36 17.98 -8.95
C THR A 30 5.87 18.34 -8.96
N PRO A 31 5.35 18.96 -10.02
CA PRO A 31 3.90 19.26 -10.13
C PRO A 31 3.03 18.00 -9.94
N VAL A 32 3.46 16.86 -10.48
CA VAL A 32 2.73 15.58 -10.33
C VAL A 32 2.76 15.10 -8.87
N GLN A 33 3.90 15.12 -8.21
CA GLN A 33 4.01 14.75 -6.79
C GLN A 33 3.20 15.68 -5.88
N ALA A 34 3.18 16.97 -6.18
CA ALA A 34 2.36 17.95 -5.45
C ALA A 34 0.87 17.69 -5.64
N ARG A 35 0.41 17.35 -6.85
CA ARG A 35 -0.96 16.92 -7.12
C ARG A 35 -1.30 15.67 -6.34
N VAL A 36 -0.47 14.62 -6.43
CA VAL A 36 -0.64 13.36 -5.68
C VAL A 36 -0.76 13.62 -4.17
N LEU A 37 0.10 14.48 -3.62
CA LEU A 37 0.03 14.84 -2.20
C LEU A 37 -1.28 15.57 -1.84
N ASN A 38 -1.75 16.46 -2.71
CA ASN A 38 -3.00 17.18 -2.50
C ASN A 38 -4.21 16.24 -2.53
N ASP A 39 -4.30 15.38 -3.54
CA ASP A 39 -5.37 14.38 -3.67
C ASP A 39 -5.38 13.42 -2.47
N LEU A 40 -4.20 12.95 -2.05
CA LEU A 40 -4.07 12.10 -0.87
C LEU A 40 -4.51 12.81 0.42
N LYS A 41 -4.26 14.11 0.57
CA LYS A 41 -4.74 14.91 1.72
C LYS A 41 -6.24 15.12 1.70
N GLN A 42 -6.81 15.37 0.52
CA GLN A 42 -8.23 15.66 0.33
C GLN A 42 -9.06 14.38 0.43
N ASP A 43 -8.72 13.37 -0.35
CA ASP A 43 -9.53 12.19 -0.59
C ASP A 43 -9.04 10.93 0.13
N GLY A 44 -7.80 10.93 0.64
CA GLY A 44 -7.15 9.75 1.23
C GLY A 44 -6.61 8.76 0.20
N ILE A 45 -6.79 9.05 -1.08
CA ILE A 45 -6.29 8.28 -2.22
C ILE A 45 -5.85 9.24 -3.32
N ALA A 46 -4.77 8.89 -4.01
CA ALA A 46 -4.29 9.57 -5.20
C ALA A 46 -3.85 8.57 -6.25
N ILE A 47 -4.20 8.79 -7.50
CA ILE A 47 -3.83 7.92 -8.62
C ILE A 47 -3.00 8.71 -9.63
N THR A 48 -1.92 8.09 -10.12
CA THR A 48 -1.05 8.61 -11.16
C THR A 48 -0.49 7.44 -11.98
N HIS A 49 0.46 7.71 -12.86
CA HIS A 49 1.18 6.68 -13.62
C HIS A 49 2.68 6.83 -13.42
N ILE A 50 3.42 5.70 -13.50
CA ILE A 50 4.88 5.71 -13.33
C ILE A 50 5.59 6.65 -14.30
N ASP A 51 5.10 6.77 -15.53
CA ASP A 51 5.69 7.65 -16.56
C ASP A 51 5.63 9.13 -16.18
N GLU A 52 4.57 9.55 -15.48
CA GLU A 52 4.44 10.90 -14.98
C GLU A 52 5.21 11.10 -13.67
N PHE A 53 5.07 10.14 -12.76
CA PHE A 53 5.61 10.24 -11.40
C PHE A 53 7.14 10.09 -11.37
N PHE A 54 7.68 9.18 -12.18
CA PHE A 54 9.10 8.89 -12.34
C PHE A 54 9.66 9.37 -13.69
N ALA A 55 9.15 10.47 -14.23
CA ALA A 55 9.52 10.97 -15.57
C ALA A 55 11.03 11.20 -15.79
N ARG A 56 11.83 11.24 -14.71
CA ARG A 56 13.29 11.42 -14.76
C ARG A 56 14.08 10.23 -14.26
N SER A 57 13.43 9.08 -14.08
CA SER A 57 14.00 7.88 -13.48
C SER A 57 13.40 6.62 -14.11
N ASP A 58 14.20 5.57 -14.23
CA ASP A 58 13.78 4.26 -14.73
C ASP A 58 13.18 3.36 -13.63
N LEU A 59 13.07 3.84 -12.39
CA LEU A 59 12.64 3.05 -11.24
C LEU A 59 11.26 2.42 -11.43
N GLY A 60 10.32 3.17 -12.03
CA GLY A 60 8.99 2.66 -12.33
C GLY A 60 9.02 1.49 -13.32
N HIS A 61 9.80 1.60 -14.39
CA HIS A 61 9.94 0.50 -15.36
C HIS A 61 10.77 -0.65 -14.80
N ALA A 62 11.78 -0.38 -13.98
CA ALA A 62 12.58 -1.42 -13.35
C ALA A 62 11.76 -2.36 -12.47
N ILE A 63 10.83 -1.82 -11.66
CA ILE A 63 9.95 -2.64 -10.81
C ILE A 63 8.90 -3.39 -11.64
N ILE A 64 8.34 -2.80 -12.71
CA ILE A 64 7.44 -3.50 -13.63
C ILE A 64 8.14 -4.69 -14.27
N ASN A 65 9.34 -4.49 -14.81
CA ASN A 65 10.13 -5.55 -15.41
C ASN A 65 10.51 -6.66 -14.41
N ALA A 66 10.81 -6.30 -13.16
CA ALA A 66 11.07 -7.28 -12.10
C ALA A 66 9.80 -8.07 -11.75
N SER A 67 8.65 -7.41 -11.68
CA SER A 67 7.35 -8.05 -11.43
C SER A 67 6.98 -9.02 -12.56
N ALA A 68 7.20 -8.62 -13.81
CA ALA A 68 6.95 -9.46 -14.96
C ALA A 68 7.83 -10.73 -14.95
N ARG A 69 9.13 -10.60 -14.60
CA ARG A 69 10.03 -11.76 -14.47
C ARG A 69 9.56 -12.75 -13.40
N ILE A 70 9.11 -12.26 -12.24
CA ILE A 70 8.55 -13.13 -11.19
C ILE A 70 7.29 -13.83 -11.70
N MET A 71 6.41 -13.12 -12.39
CA MET A 71 5.18 -13.71 -12.91
C MET A 71 5.41 -14.73 -14.05
N GLN A 72 6.48 -14.57 -14.82
CA GLN A 72 6.90 -15.51 -15.87
C GLN A 72 7.59 -16.76 -15.34
N ASP A 73 7.98 -16.79 -14.05
CA ASP A 73 8.53 -17.97 -13.43
C ASP A 73 7.43 -19.08 -13.34
N PRO A 74 7.68 -20.28 -13.87
CA PRO A 74 6.71 -21.39 -13.80
C PRO A 74 6.25 -21.74 -12.38
N GLU A 75 7.10 -21.55 -11.37
CA GLU A 75 6.74 -21.79 -9.98
C GLU A 75 5.71 -20.77 -9.47
N SER A 76 5.71 -19.54 -9.98
CA SER A 76 4.68 -18.54 -9.68
C SER A 76 3.29 -18.99 -10.18
N GLU A 77 3.20 -19.44 -11.43
CA GLU A 77 1.93 -19.92 -11.97
C GLU A 77 1.47 -21.20 -11.25
N LYS A 78 2.37 -22.13 -10.98
CA LYS A 78 2.07 -23.33 -10.20
C LYS A 78 1.52 -23.00 -8.81
N LYS A 79 2.12 -22.01 -8.13
CA LYS A 79 1.67 -21.52 -6.83
C LYS A 79 0.27 -20.91 -6.90
N ILE A 80 0.00 -20.09 -7.92
CA ILE A 80 -1.31 -19.47 -8.15
C ILE A 80 -2.37 -20.55 -8.38
N LEU A 81 -2.12 -21.50 -9.29
CA LEU A 81 -3.05 -22.58 -9.61
C LEU A 81 -3.33 -23.51 -8.41
N ALA A 82 -2.32 -23.79 -7.59
CA ALA A 82 -2.48 -24.57 -6.36
C ALA A 82 -3.41 -23.84 -5.39
N HIS A 83 -3.14 -22.54 -5.15
CA HIS A 83 -3.95 -21.72 -4.27
C HIS A 83 -5.40 -21.56 -4.78
N GLU A 84 -5.59 -21.43 -6.10
CA GLU A 84 -6.91 -21.34 -6.72
C GLU A 84 -7.76 -22.59 -6.43
N ARG A 85 -7.17 -23.79 -6.53
CA ARG A 85 -7.84 -25.05 -6.19
C ARG A 85 -8.21 -25.13 -4.71
N GLU A 86 -7.30 -24.75 -3.82
CA GLU A 86 -7.52 -24.74 -2.37
C GLU A 86 -8.60 -23.74 -1.97
N THR A 87 -8.59 -22.54 -2.56
CA THR A 87 -9.54 -21.48 -2.24
C THR A 87 -10.95 -21.82 -2.67
N HIS A 88 -11.12 -22.46 -3.82
CA HIS A 88 -12.43 -22.95 -4.24
C HIS A 88 -13.01 -24.00 -3.28
N ALA A 89 -12.15 -24.77 -2.61
CA ALA A 89 -12.58 -25.77 -1.63
C ALA A 89 -12.83 -25.19 -0.23
N ALA A 90 -11.99 -24.24 0.24
CA ALA A 90 -11.90 -23.84 1.64
C ALA A 90 -12.32 -22.39 1.95
N LYS A 91 -12.72 -21.59 0.97
CA LYS A 91 -13.06 -20.14 1.13
C LYS A 91 -11.90 -19.31 1.76
N SER A 92 -10.66 -19.62 1.39
CA SER A 92 -9.46 -18.90 1.86
C SER A 92 -9.30 -17.54 1.15
N ASP A 93 -8.20 -16.82 1.44
CA ASP A 93 -7.88 -15.54 0.80
C ASP A 93 -7.68 -15.73 -0.71
N ILE A 94 -8.08 -14.72 -1.51
CA ILE A 94 -7.92 -14.72 -2.97
C ILE A 94 -6.59 -14.16 -3.44
N ILE A 95 -5.71 -13.81 -2.52
CA ILE A 95 -4.41 -13.20 -2.80
C ILE A 95 -3.30 -14.22 -2.65
N VAL A 96 -2.51 -14.38 -3.72
CA VAL A 96 -1.31 -15.21 -3.72
C VAL A 96 -0.08 -14.31 -3.68
N HIS A 97 0.65 -14.33 -2.59
CA HIS A 97 1.90 -13.58 -2.46
C HIS A 97 3.03 -14.28 -3.23
N LEU A 98 3.58 -13.61 -4.23
CA LEU A 98 4.73 -14.07 -5.02
C LEU A 98 6.05 -13.57 -4.43
N LEU A 99 6.02 -12.38 -3.79
CA LEU A 99 7.12 -11.82 -3.03
C LEU A 99 6.55 -11.17 -1.75
N GLY A 100 7.10 -11.48 -0.60
CA GLY A 100 6.71 -10.85 0.68
C GLY A 100 5.26 -11.12 1.08
N GLY A 101 4.64 -10.13 1.73
CA GLY A 101 3.26 -10.22 2.21
C GLY A 101 3.16 -10.61 3.68
N TYR A 102 1.99 -11.12 4.09
CA TYR A 102 1.69 -11.49 5.49
C TYR A 102 2.11 -12.94 5.85
N GLY A 103 2.90 -13.60 5.03
CA GLY A 103 3.38 -14.97 5.30
C GLY A 103 4.51 -15.05 6.33
N ASP A 104 4.83 -16.25 6.75
CA ASP A 104 5.91 -16.53 7.72
C ASP A 104 7.31 -16.29 7.13
N THR A 105 7.43 -16.28 5.81
CA THR A 105 8.71 -16.07 5.10
C THR A 105 8.91 -14.59 4.80
N LYS A 106 9.88 -13.98 5.46
CA LYS A 106 10.29 -12.61 5.18
C LYS A 106 11.16 -12.55 3.92
N PRO A 107 10.85 -11.71 2.93
CA PRO A 107 11.71 -11.53 1.78
C PRO A 107 13.04 -10.90 2.20
N SER A 108 14.13 -11.39 1.62
CA SER A 108 15.45 -10.76 1.72
C SER A 108 15.56 -9.67 0.65
N LEU A 109 15.79 -8.43 1.08
CA LEU A 109 15.88 -7.27 0.20
C LEU A 109 17.28 -6.65 0.25
N LYS A 110 17.82 -6.30 -0.91
CA LYS A 110 19.12 -5.62 -1.12
C LYS A 110 18.89 -4.22 -1.67
N LEU A 111 19.87 -3.33 -1.51
CA LEU A 111 19.81 -1.98 -2.12
C LEU A 111 19.76 -2.01 -3.65
N THR A 112 20.25 -3.08 -4.26
CA THR A 112 20.18 -3.29 -5.71
C THR A 112 18.84 -3.84 -6.19
N ASP A 113 17.96 -4.29 -5.26
CA ASP A 113 16.66 -4.86 -5.60
C ASP A 113 15.71 -3.78 -6.13
N PRO A 114 15.11 -3.95 -7.31
CA PRO A 114 14.19 -2.99 -7.91
C PRO A 114 13.01 -2.62 -6.99
N PHE A 115 12.49 -3.58 -6.21
CA PHE A 115 11.38 -3.36 -5.28
C PHE A 115 11.80 -2.44 -4.13
N LEU A 116 13.00 -2.65 -3.56
CA LEU A 116 13.50 -1.81 -2.49
C LEU A 116 13.91 -0.42 -3.01
N ARG A 117 14.59 -0.35 -4.17
CA ARG A 117 14.97 0.93 -4.80
C ARG A 117 13.76 1.80 -5.11
N PHE A 118 12.70 1.22 -5.67
CA PHE A 118 11.43 1.92 -5.90
C PHE A 118 10.85 2.43 -4.58
N THR A 119 10.73 1.56 -3.58
CA THR A 119 10.13 1.87 -2.28
C THR A 119 10.88 2.94 -1.51
N LEU A 120 12.21 2.93 -1.55
CA LEU A 120 13.07 3.88 -0.83
C LEU A 120 13.44 5.11 -1.67
N SER A 121 12.90 5.27 -2.86
CA SER A 121 13.16 6.43 -3.70
C SER A 121 12.70 7.73 -3.01
N SER A 122 13.39 8.83 -3.26
CA SER A 122 12.99 10.14 -2.76
C SER A 122 11.61 10.54 -3.26
N GLU A 123 11.28 10.16 -4.50
CA GLU A 123 9.99 10.42 -5.11
C GLU A 123 8.83 9.86 -4.27
N ILE A 124 8.95 8.63 -3.80
CA ILE A 124 7.95 7.98 -2.93
C ILE A 124 8.00 8.56 -1.51
N LEU A 125 9.19 8.59 -0.91
CA LEU A 125 9.35 8.91 0.51
C LEU A 125 9.01 10.37 0.84
N ASP A 126 9.29 11.30 -0.07
CA ASP A 126 8.97 12.71 0.11
C ASP A 126 7.45 12.94 0.09
N VAL A 127 6.71 12.30 -0.81
CA VAL A 127 5.24 12.36 -0.84
C VAL A 127 4.64 11.71 0.41
N VAL A 128 5.08 10.50 0.75
CA VAL A 128 4.58 9.75 1.92
C VAL A 128 4.86 10.52 3.21
N SER A 129 6.09 11.00 3.40
CA SER A 129 6.47 11.74 4.62
C SER A 129 5.79 13.12 4.69
N SER A 130 5.57 13.79 3.54
CA SER A 130 4.80 15.04 3.46
C SER A 130 3.34 14.84 3.86
N TYR A 131 2.74 13.70 3.47
CA TYR A 131 1.39 13.35 3.87
C TYR A 131 1.30 13.01 5.36
N MET A 132 2.24 12.21 5.87
CA MET A 132 2.30 11.79 7.28
C MET A 132 2.72 12.93 8.22
N ASP A 133 3.35 14.00 7.70
CA ASP A 133 4.03 15.08 8.44
C ASP A 133 5.08 14.56 9.43
N MET A 134 5.78 13.49 9.03
CA MET A 134 6.87 12.86 9.79
C MET A 134 7.66 11.90 8.89
N PHE A 135 8.88 11.54 9.29
CA PHE A 135 9.56 10.40 8.71
C PHE A 135 8.81 9.12 9.01
N THR A 136 8.73 8.24 8.02
CA THR A 136 7.97 6.98 8.11
C THR A 136 8.89 5.77 8.10
N PHE A 137 8.40 4.67 8.64
CA PHE A 137 9.04 3.36 8.53
C PHE A 137 8.41 2.56 7.40
N PHE A 138 9.24 2.00 6.54
CA PHE A 138 8.84 0.95 5.63
C PHE A 138 8.68 -0.35 6.40
N LYS A 139 7.52 -0.95 6.34
CA LYS A 139 7.17 -2.11 7.16
C LYS A 139 7.07 -3.40 6.38
N MET A 140 6.58 -3.33 5.16
CA MET A 140 6.30 -4.52 4.38
C MET A 140 6.17 -4.15 2.91
N CYS A 141 6.60 -5.07 2.05
CA CYS A 141 6.19 -5.09 0.65
C CYS A 141 5.61 -6.44 0.27
N SER A 142 4.84 -6.43 -0.79
CA SER A 142 4.35 -7.67 -1.39
C SER A 142 4.14 -7.47 -2.90
N LEU A 143 4.59 -8.43 -3.69
CA LEU A 143 4.08 -8.63 -5.04
C LEU A 143 3.09 -9.78 -4.97
N HIS A 144 1.85 -9.54 -5.36
CA HIS A 144 0.80 -10.54 -5.27
C HIS A 144 -0.10 -10.56 -6.49
N SER A 145 -0.57 -11.75 -6.80
CA SER A 145 -1.61 -11.99 -7.81
C SER A 145 -2.93 -12.32 -7.12
N THR A 146 -4.03 -11.83 -7.68
CA THR A 146 -5.36 -12.40 -7.36
C THR A 146 -5.55 -13.72 -8.10
N ILE A 147 -6.43 -14.57 -7.57
CA ILE A 147 -6.96 -15.73 -8.31
C ILE A 147 -8.25 -15.35 -9.02
N LEU A 148 -8.63 -16.15 -10.02
CA LEU A 148 -9.92 -16.01 -10.66
C LEU A 148 -11.02 -16.65 -9.81
N LEU A 149 -12.11 -15.94 -9.61
CA LEU A 149 -13.25 -16.40 -8.83
C LEU A 149 -14.49 -16.57 -9.71
N PRO A 150 -15.29 -17.60 -9.46
CA PRO A 150 -16.61 -17.73 -10.09
C PRO A 150 -17.48 -16.50 -9.79
N SER A 151 -18.34 -16.14 -10.75
CA SER A 151 -19.35 -15.11 -10.53
C SER A 151 -20.22 -15.45 -9.32
N GLY A 152 -20.52 -14.43 -8.50
CA GLY A 152 -21.31 -14.62 -7.28
C GLY A 152 -20.52 -15.13 -6.06
N SER A 153 -19.21 -15.25 -6.15
CA SER A 153 -18.37 -15.59 -5.01
C SER A 153 -18.54 -14.58 -3.87
N ARG A 154 -18.54 -15.09 -2.63
CA ARG A 154 -18.67 -14.24 -1.43
C ARG A 154 -17.37 -13.55 -1.09
N ALA A 155 -17.45 -12.27 -0.72
CA ALA A 155 -16.31 -11.50 -0.26
C ALA A 155 -15.73 -12.05 1.06
N THR A 156 -14.41 -12.26 1.09
CA THR A 156 -13.67 -12.71 2.28
C THR A 156 -12.51 -11.74 2.54
N PHE A 157 -12.03 -11.67 3.76
CA PHE A 157 -10.86 -10.87 4.15
C PHE A 157 -10.79 -9.48 3.48
N SER A 158 -9.74 -9.22 2.72
CA SER A 158 -9.46 -7.93 2.06
C SER A 158 -10.46 -7.54 0.94
N GLN A 159 -11.33 -8.44 0.47
CA GLN A 159 -12.42 -8.13 -0.48
C GLN A 159 -13.64 -7.51 0.21
N ARG A 160 -13.74 -7.62 1.54
CA ARG A 160 -14.75 -6.91 2.32
C ARG A 160 -14.26 -5.49 2.58
N TRP A 161 -15.19 -4.55 2.69
CA TRP A 161 -14.84 -3.23 3.20
C TRP A 161 -14.18 -3.35 4.57
N HIS A 162 -13.04 -2.69 4.73
CA HIS A 162 -12.29 -2.70 5.99
C HIS A 162 -11.43 -1.44 6.14
N ARG A 163 -10.89 -1.28 7.33
CA ARG A 163 -9.83 -0.31 7.64
C ARG A 163 -8.65 -1.07 8.21
N ASP A 164 -7.45 -0.78 7.76
CA ASP A 164 -6.25 -1.37 8.34
C ASP A 164 -6.04 -0.87 9.77
N PRO A 165 -5.76 -1.78 10.72
CA PRO A 165 -5.57 -1.42 12.12
C PRO A 165 -4.13 -1.07 12.49
N ASP A 166 -3.19 -1.15 11.55
CA ASP A 166 -1.74 -1.18 11.78
C ASP A 166 -1.21 0.12 12.40
N ASP A 167 -1.82 1.25 12.07
CA ASP A 167 -1.49 2.56 12.63
C ASP A 167 -2.73 3.48 12.60
N LYS A 168 -2.65 4.60 13.31
CA LYS A 168 -3.70 5.62 13.28
C LYS A 168 -3.79 6.33 11.92
N LYS A 169 -2.68 6.44 11.24
CA LYS A 169 -2.52 6.94 9.89
C LYS A 169 -1.37 6.18 9.25
N LEU A 170 -1.59 5.69 8.05
CA LEU A 170 -0.57 4.93 7.30
C LEU A 170 -0.76 5.16 5.81
N VAL A 171 0.29 4.90 5.05
CA VAL A 171 0.21 4.99 3.58
C VAL A 171 0.63 3.65 3.00
N LYS A 172 -0.20 3.11 2.13
CA LYS A 172 0.20 2.07 1.18
C LYS A 172 0.39 2.69 -0.19
N VAL A 173 1.47 2.29 -0.84
CA VAL A 173 1.76 2.62 -2.22
C VAL A 173 1.55 1.35 -3.02
N PHE A 174 0.55 1.36 -3.91
CA PHE A 174 0.25 0.25 -4.80
C PHE A 174 0.70 0.57 -6.21
N LEU A 175 1.22 -0.44 -6.90
CA LEU A 175 1.58 -0.35 -8.31
C LEU A 175 0.94 -1.52 -9.05
N TYR A 176 0.12 -1.24 -10.03
CA TYR A 176 -0.40 -2.25 -10.93
C TYR A 176 0.69 -2.73 -11.88
N ALA A 177 1.03 -4.00 -11.78
CA ALA A 177 1.95 -4.68 -12.69
C ALA A 177 1.20 -5.49 -13.79
N SER A 178 -0.11 -5.35 -13.86
CA SER A 178 -0.99 -5.80 -14.93
C SER A 178 -2.10 -4.78 -15.18
N ASP A 179 -2.76 -4.84 -16.32
CA ASP A 179 -3.89 -3.97 -16.63
C ASP A 179 -5.11 -4.29 -15.77
N VAL A 180 -5.75 -3.23 -15.24
CA VAL A 180 -6.96 -3.28 -14.42
C VAL A 180 -7.95 -2.28 -15.02
N GLU A 181 -8.51 -2.60 -16.18
CA GLU A 181 -9.30 -1.66 -16.98
C GLU A 181 -10.82 -1.85 -16.82
N ASP A 182 -11.24 -2.95 -16.20
CA ASP A 182 -12.64 -3.29 -15.95
C ASP A 182 -12.83 -3.92 -14.56
N GLU A 183 -14.08 -4.09 -14.15
CA GLU A 183 -14.44 -4.69 -12.87
C GLU A 183 -14.00 -6.15 -12.74
N GLY A 184 -13.94 -6.87 -13.86
CA GLY A 184 -13.53 -8.27 -13.89
C GLY A 184 -12.04 -8.50 -13.58
N ALA A 185 -11.22 -7.44 -13.66
CA ALA A 185 -9.83 -7.46 -13.22
C ALA A 185 -9.67 -7.17 -11.69
N GLY A 186 -10.75 -6.93 -10.96
CA GLY A 186 -10.76 -6.73 -9.52
C GLY A 186 -10.05 -5.44 -9.04
N PRO A 187 -10.52 -4.25 -9.43
CA PRO A 187 -9.91 -2.99 -9.06
C PRO A 187 -9.88 -2.75 -7.55
N PHE A 188 -8.81 -2.13 -7.05
CA PHE A 188 -8.79 -1.60 -5.69
C PHE A 188 -9.88 -0.53 -5.55
N THR A 189 -10.63 -0.56 -4.45
CA THR A 189 -11.74 0.35 -4.23
C THR A 189 -11.56 1.07 -2.88
N TYR A 190 -11.80 2.37 -2.87
CA TYR A 190 -11.62 3.24 -1.72
C TYR A 190 -12.78 4.21 -1.53
N VAL A 191 -13.16 4.49 -0.28
CA VAL A 191 -14.10 5.56 0.05
C VAL A 191 -13.35 6.87 0.22
N LYS A 192 -13.47 7.79 -0.75
CA LYS A 192 -12.85 9.13 -0.68
C LYS A 192 -13.31 9.88 0.56
N GLY A 193 -12.36 10.47 1.28
CA GLY A 193 -12.65 11.20 2.50
C GLY A 193 -12.96 10.30 3.72
N SER A 194 -12.61 9.02 3.70
CA SER A 194 -12.76 8.12 4.85
C SER A 194 -11.53 8.03 5.75
N GLN A 195 -10.40 8.60 5.33
CA GLN A 195 -9.18 8.71 6.12
C GLN A 195 -9.37 9.65 7.33
N LEU A 196 -8.39 9.66 8.21
CA LEU A 196 -8.36 10.58 9.35
C LEU A 196 -8.52 12.05 8.90
N ARG A 197 -9.45 12.77 9.50
CA ARG A 197 -9.91 14.13 9.17
C ARG A 197 -10.78 14.25 7.91
N GLY A 198 -11.06 13.16 7.20
CA GLY A 198 -12.00 13.15 6.09
C GLY A 198 -13.47 13.18 6.58
N ARG A 199 -14.40 13.48 5.67
CA ARG A 199 -15.84 13.61 5.97
C ARG A 199 -16.48 12.31 6.46
N TRP A 200 -15.96 11.15 6.03
CA TRP A 200 -16.48 9.82 6.37
C TRP A 200 -15.62 9.09 7.44
N ARG A 201 -14.72 9.81 8.13
CA ARG A 201 -13.79 9.22 9.12
C ARG A 201 -14.51 8.45 10.25
N ASP A 202 -15.68 8.89 10.64
CA ASP A 202 -16.42 8.34 11.78
C ASP A 202 -17.40 7.22 11.37
N ILE A 203 -17.56 6.96 10.06
CA ILE A 203 -18.37 5.85 9.56
C ILE A 203 -17.54 4.56 9.64
N TYR A 204 -18.02 3.61 10.44
CA TYR A 204 -17.29 2.37 10.76
C TYR A 204 -15.84 2.65 11.15
N PRO A 205 -15.60 3.30 12.31
CA PRO A 205 -14.28 3.76 12.70
C PRO A 205 -13.31 2.61 12.85
N GLN A 206 -12.02 2.91 12.67
CA GLN A 206 -10.93 1.96 12.88
C GLN A 206 -10.92 1.46 14.34
N ILE A 207 -10.86 0.14 14.54
CA ILE A 207 -10.84 -0.52 15.86
C ILE A 207 -9.56 -1.37 15.96
N PRO A 208 -8.41 -0.79 16.37
CA PRO A 208 -7.20 -1.56 16.60
C PRO A 208 -7.35 -2.53 17.79
N PRO A 209 -6.73 -3.72 17.75
CA PRO A 209 -5.85 -4.27 16.70
C PRO A 209 -6.58 -5.07 15.60
N VAL A 210 -7.89 -5.22 15.70
CA VAL A 210 -8.67 -6.18 14.88
C VAL A 210 -9.09 -5.62 13.52
N GLY A 211 -8.95 -4.30 13.31
CA GLY A 211 -9.52 -3.63 12.13
C GLY A 211 -11.02 -3.38 12.27
N SER A 212 -11.60 -2.77 11.26
CA SER A 212 -13.03 -2.50 11.17
C SER A 212 -13.59 -3.17 9.91
N TYR A 213 -14.57 -4.03 10.10
CA TYR A 213 -15.28 -4.71 9.01
C TYR A 213 -16.76 -4.31 9.05
N PRO A 214 -17.18 -3.33 8.24
CA PRO A 214 -18.60 -2.99 8.11
C PRO A 214 -19.45 -4.20 7.78
N PRO A 215 -20.72 -4.23 8.19
CA PRO A 215 -21.69 -5.24 7.75
C PRO A 215 -21.82 -5.22 6.23
N GLU A 216 -22.16 -6.35 5.64
CA GLU A 216 -22.41 -6.47 4.20
C GLU A 216 -23.47 -5.46 3.73
N GLY A 217 -23.16 -4.73 2.63
CA GLY A 217 -23.97 -3.62 2.13
C GLY A 217 -24.02 -2.39 3.01
N GLY A 218 -23.31 -2.38 4.15
CA GLY A 218 -23.33 -1.26 5.11
C GLY A 218 -22.74 0.02 4.55
N VAL A 219 -21.63 -0.09 3.84
CA VAL A 219 -20.95 1.05 3.20
C VAL A 219 -21.82 1.59 2.07
N GLU A 220 -22.34 0.73 1.23
CA GLU A 220 -23.17 1.07 0.08
C GLU A 220 -24.48 1.80 0.46
N ARG A 221 -25.04 1.51 1.63
CA ARG A 221 -26.24 2.19 2.14
C ARG A 221 -25.98 3.61 2.64
N ILE A 222 -24.76 3.90 3.11
CA ILE A 222 -24.44 5.17 3.78
C ILE A 222 -23.64 6.09 2.86
N ILE A 223 -22.70 5.51 2.12
CA ILE A 223 -21.73 6.26 1.29
C ILE A 223 -22.22 6.33 -0.15
N PRO A 224 -22.38 7.54 -0.72
CA PRO A 224 -22.73 7.72 -2.14
C PRO A 224 -21.77 6.99 -3.09
N SER A 225 -22.26 6.59 -4.26
CA SER A 225 -21.48 5.94 -5.32
C SER A 225 -20.23 6.77 -5.72
N ASP A 226 -20.40 8.08 -5.86
CA ASP A 226 -19.36 9.02 -6.30
C ASP A 226 -18.19 9.13 -5.31
N ASP A 227 -18.43 8.73 -4.06
CA ASP A 227 -17.39 8.65 -3.03
C ASP A 227 -16.72 7.27 -2.94
N ARG A 228 -17.26 6.26 -3.62
CA ARG A 228 -16.72 4.91 -3.67
C ARG A 228 -15.91 4.72 -4.95
N MET A 229 -14.66 5.18 -4.92
CA MET A 229 -13.76 5.21 -6.07
C MET A 229 -13.18 3.84 -6.36
N GLN A 230 -13.34 3.33 -7.57
CA GLN A 230 -12.61 2.18 -8.11
C GLN A 230 -11.37 2.66 -8.87
N ALA A 231 -10.23 2.10 -8.53
CA ALA A 231 -8.96 2.46 -9.16
C ALA A 231 -8.75 1.61 -10.42
N PHE A 232 -9.19 2.10 -11.56
CA PHE A 232 -8.89 1.52 -12.87
C PHE A 232 -7.58 2.10 -13.42
N GLY A 233 -6.90 1.32 -14.27
CA GLY A 233 -5.74 1.79 -15.01
C GLY A 233 -4.92 0.67 -15.64
N LYS A 234 -4.00 1.06 -16.51
CA LYS A 234 -3.04 0.15 -17.16
C LYS A 234 -1.90 -0.22 -16.24
N THR A 235 -1.11 -1.19 -16.65
CA THR A 235 0.21 -1.50 -16.09
C THR A 235 1.01 -0.23 -15.90
N GLY A 236 1.54 -0.01 -14.69
CA GLY A 236 2.21 1.25 -14.33
C GLY A 236 1.32 2.24 -13.57
N THR A 237 0.02 1.96 -13.39
CA THR A 237 -0.84 2.77 -12.51
C THR A 237 -0.33 2.72 -11.08
N LEU A 238 -0.04 3.89 -10.52
CA LEU A 238 0.53 4.10 -9.20
C LEU A 238 -0.51 4.75 -8.29
N ILE A 239 -0.78 4.11 -7.15
CA ILE A 239 -1.82 4.53 -6.20
C ILE A 239 -1.19 4.78 -4.85
N PHE A 240 -1.36 5.99 -4.32
CA PHE A 240 -1.06 6.31 -2.92
C PHE A 240 -2.36 6.29 -2.13
N CYS A 241 -2.39 5.57 -1.02
CA CYS A 241 -3.63 5.39 -0.27
C CYS A 241 -3.39 5.37 1.24
N ASP A 242 -4.16 6.18 1.99
CA ASP A 242 -4.25 6.05 3.46
C ASP A 242 -5.25 4.94 3.80
N THR A 243 -4.74 3.74 4.02
CA THR A 243 -5.58 2.56 4.28
C THR A 243 -6.13 2.48 5.73
N SER A 244 -5.91 3.51 6.56
CA SER A 244 -6.75 3.73 7.74
C SER A 244 -8.18 4.15 7.35
N GLY A 245 -8.40 4.60 6.10
CA GLY A 245 -9.70 4.81 5.47
C GLY A 245 -10.36 3.50 5.02
N LEU A 246 -11.65 3.57 4.70
CA LEU A 246 -12.44 2.43 4.21
C LEU A 246 -12.01 2.04 2.80
N HIS A 247 -11.60 0.79 2.62
CA HIS A 247 -11.17 0.26 1.34
C HIS A 247 -11.46 -1.23 1.21
N LYS A 248 -11.35 -1.74 -0.01
CA LYS A 248 -11.43 -3.17 -0.32
C LYS A 248 -10.68 -3.51 -1.60
N GLY A 249 -10.23 -4.76 -1.73
CA GLY A 249 -9.84 -5.35 -3.00
C GLY A 249 -11.07 -5.76 -3.80
N GLY A 250 -11.01 -5.65 -5.13
CA GLY A 250 -12.04 -6.18 -6.02
C GLY A 250 -11.86 -7.67 -6.30
N PHE A 251 -12.91 -8.28 -6.85
CA PHE A 251 -12.88 -9.66 -7.33
C PHE A 251 -12.30 -9.73 -8.74
N SER A 252 -11.34 -10.61 -8.93
CA SER A 252 -10.88 -10.98 -10.27
C SER A 252 -11.75 -12.13 -10.81
N THR A 253 -12.53 -11.84 -11.83
CA THR A 253 -13.45 -12.82 -12.46
C THR A 253 -13.07 -13.16 -13.89
N THR A 254 -12.40 -12.25 -14.59
CA THR A 254 -11.98 -12.42 -15.99
C THR A 254 -10.49 -12.34 -16.19
N LYS A 255 -9.81 -11.52 -15.37
CA LYS A 255 -8.35 -11.32 -15.42
C LYS A 255 -7.78 -11.29 -14.01
N ARG A 256 -6.63 -11.93 -13.81
CA ARG A 256 -5.86 -11.80 -12.56
C ARG A 256 -5.22 -10.41 -12.49
N ARG A 257 -5.26 -9.80 -11.32
CA ARG A 257 -4.51 -8.56 -11.06
C ARG A 257 -3.18 -8.87 -10.40
N LEU A 258 -2.09 -8.45 -11.03
CA LEU A 258 -0.77 -8.44 -10.43
C LEU A 258 -0.50 -7.05 -9.84
N MET A 259 -0.23 -6.97 -8.55
CA MET A 259 -0.05 -5.71 -7.84
C MET A 259 1.13 -5.79 -6.86
N TYR A 260 2.00 -4.78 -6.92
CA TYR A 260 2.97 -4.52 -5.86
C TYR A 260 2.35 -3.59 -4.81
N ALA A 261 2.67 -3.83 -3.55
CA ALA A 261 2.25 -3.00 -2.42
C ALA A 261 3.43 -2.74 -1.48
N ALA A 262 3.62 -1.49 -1.07
CA ALA A 262 4.56 -1.11 -0.02
C ALA A 262 3.81 -0.38 1.10
N THR A 263 4.08 -0.74 2.36
CA THR A 263 3.38 -0.20 3.54
C THR A 263 4.31 0.68 4.36
N PHE A 264 3.86 1.91 4.61
CA PHE A 264 4.56 2.91 5.42
C PHE A 264 3.72 3.30 6.63
N THR A 265 4.35 3.27 7.80
CA THR A 265 3.71 3.62 9.07
C THR A 265 4.52 4.64 9.85
N SER A 266 3.93 5.15 10.92
CA SER A 266 4.66 5.95 11.92
C SER A 266 5.48 5.06 12.87
N GLY A 267 6.31 5.69 13.69
CA GLY A 267 7.04 5.01 14.77
C GLY A 267 6.15 4.46 15.89
N ALA A 268 4.90 4.91 15.96
CA ALA A 268 3.92 4.43 16.94
C ALA A 268 3.19 3.15 16.52
N SER A 269 3.36 2.71 15.27
CA SER A 269 2.76 1.48 14.76
C SER A 269 3.28 0.26 15.53
N ALA A 270 2.36 -0.68 15.80
CA ALA A 270 2.71 -1.98 16.35
C ALA A 270 3.11 -3.01 15.27
N LEU A 271 2.92 -2.67 13.99
CA LEU A 271 3.29 -3.54 12.87
C LEU A 271 4.80 -3.76 12.88
N ALA A 272 5.22 -5.01 13.01
CA ALA A 272 6.61 -5.38 12.83
C ALA A 272 7.02 -5.28 11.35
N ALA A 273 8.30 -5.02 11.09
CA ALA A 273 8.80 -5.10 9.74
C ALA A 273 8.84 -6.57 9.26
N ASN A 274 8.28 -6.81 8.07
CA ASN A 274 8.16 -8.13 7.48
C ASN A 274 9.07 -8.31 6.25
N TYR A 275 10.35 -7.99 6.39
CA TYR A 275 11.43 -8.23 5.44
C TYR A 275 12.75 -8.31 6.20
N VAL A 276 13.78 -8.85 5.57
CA VAL A 276 15.17 -8.84 6.05
C VAL A 276 15.96 -7.93 5.11
N PHE A 277 16.63 -6.94 5.66
CA PHE A 277 17.58 -6.12 4.90
C PHE A 277 18.97 -6.73 5.01
N THR A 278 19.58 -7.07 3.89
CA THR A 278 20.81 -7.88 3.88
C THR A 278 22.10 -7.08 3.74
N ASP A 279 22.01 -5.77 3.47
CA ASP A 279 23.17 -4.90 3.23
C ASP A 279 23.28 -3.76 4.27
N PRO A 280 23.35 -4.05 5.58
CA PRO A 280 23.30 -3.02 6.63
C PRO A 280 24.45 -2.02 6.54
N GLN A 281 25.62 -2.44 6.05
CA GLN A 281 26.78 -1.56 5.87
C GLN A 281 26.57 -0.54 4.73
N GLU A 282 25.84 -0.92 3.67
CA GLU A 282 25.53 -0.04 2.55
C GLU A 282 24.44 0.98 2.89
N ALA A 283 23.63 0.70 3.92
CA ALA A 283 22.58 1.60 4.36
C ALA A 283 23.10 3.00 4.76
N VAL A 284 24.37 3.11 5.15
CA VAL A 284 25.01 4.40 5.51
C VAL A 284 25.04 5.36 4.32
N GLN A 285 25.09 4.86 3.10
CA GLN A 285 25.12 5.65 1.86
C GLN A 285 23.75 6.19 1.45
N LEU A 286 22.67 5.67 2.03
CA LEU A 286 21.31 6.11 1.72
C LEU A 286 21.05 7.55 2.21
N PRO A 287 20.21 8.31 1.49
CA PRO A 287 19.67 9.57 1.99
C PRO A 287 19.03 9.39 3.38
N ALA A 288 19.06 10.42 4.20
CA ALA A 288 18.60 10.36 5.59
C ALA A 288 17.16 9.82 5.73
N ILE A 289 16.27 10.19 4.82
CA ILE A 289 14.87 9.74 4.80
C ILE A 289 14.77 8.23 4.51
N ALA A 290 15.52 7.72 3.54
CA ALA A 290 15.54 6.30 3.16
C ALA A 290 16.17 5.44 4.26
N ARG A 291 17.29 5.89 4.82
CA ARG A 291 17.95 5.24 5.96
C ARG A 291 17.01 5.14 7.17
N TYR A 292 16.25 6.21 7.44
CA TYR A 292 15.25 6.19 8.52
C TYR A 292 14.14 5.18 8.25
N ALA A 293 13.67 5.11 7.00
CA ALA A 293 12.58 4.21 6.64
C ALA A 293 12.89 2.73 6.93
N ILE A 294 14.15 2.32 6.83
CA ILE A 294 14.58 0.93 7.09
C ILE A 294 15.25 0.74 8.47
N SER A 295 15.41 1.79 9.29
CA SER A 295 16.22 1.75 10.51
C SER A 295 15.71 0.80 11.62
N GLN A 296 14.55 0.19 11.45
CA GLN A 296 14.06 -0.87 12.35
C GLN A 296 14.55 -2.28 11.93
N ASN A 297 15.29 -2.39 10.81
CA ASN A 297 15.79 -3.65 10.26
C ASN A 297 17.32 -3.63 10.00
N ILE A 298 17.99 -2.64 10.54
CA ILE A 298 19.47 -2.52 10.52
C ILE A 298 20.02 -2.87 11.88
#